data_f308c8ebb655bc5e0755a685365578de
#
_entry.id   f308c8ebb655bc5e0755a685365578de
#
_cell.length_a   1.000
_cell.length_b   1.000
_cell.length_c   1.000
_cell.angle_alpha   90.00
_cell.angle_beta   90.00
_cell.angle_gamma   90.00
#
_symmetry.space_group_name_H-M   'P 1'
#
loop_
_entity.id
_entity.type
_entity.pdbx_description
1 polymer ?
#
loop_
_entity_poly.entity_id
_entity_poly.type
_entity_poly.pdbx_seq_one_letter_code
_entity_poly.pdbx_strand_id
1 'polypeptide(L)'
;MKTVATIFLFCLAFCIANTAASAGSGGDIKAMDSVRSKFEAFNKHDADAIEKIYASGATLHSPDYPNLAGNKQIADTYRGLFDAIPDAKDNLETLDSSASHVYAQFVLTGHLKGAQDKPISVRIISVYTVKDGHIVDDSTYYDRKVP
;
A
#
# COMPACT_ATOMS: atom_id res chain seq x y z
N MET A 1 -62.75 -22.83 46.01
CA MET A 1 -61.52 -22.06 46.19
C MET A 1 -60.58 -22.43 45.02
N LYS A 2 -60.47 -21.53 44.04
CA LYS A 2 -59.71 -21.80 42.81
C LYS A 2 -58.39 -21.00 42.85
N THR A 3 -57.27 -21.73 42.89
CA THR A 3 -55.92 -21.13 42.88
C THR A 3 -55.46 -21.00 41.44
N VAL A 4 -55.21 -19.76 40.97
CA VAL A 4 -54.69 -19.44 39.66
C VAL A 4 -53.16 -19.39 39.78
N ALA A 5 -52.48 -20.28 39.05
CA ALA A 5 -51.05 -20.29 38.93
C ALA A 5 -50.61 -19.37 37.74
N THR A 6 -49.96 -18.28 38.04
CA THR A 6 -49.42 -17.35 37.03
C THR A 6 -48.04 -17.87 36.60
N ILE A 7 -47.94 -18.29 35.33
CA ILE A 7 -46.65 -18.68 34.72
C ILE A 7 -46.00 -17.44 34.19
N PHE A 8 -44.85 -17.04 34.77
CA PHE A 8 -43.96 -16.01 34.24
C PHE A 8 -43.10 -16.59 33.12
N LEU A 9 -43.38 -16.20 31.90
CA LEU A 9 -42.54 -16.56 30.73
C LEU A 9 -41.39 -15.55 30.64
N PHE A 10 -40.17 -15.96 31.01
CA PHE A 10 -38.95 -15.17 30.91
C PHE A 10 -38.45 -15.26 29.47
N CYS A 11 -38.73 -14.24 28.63
CA CYS A 11 -38.13 -14.11 27.31
C CYS A 11 -36.65 -13.65 27.47
N LEU A 12 -35.74 -14.61 27.37
CA LEU A 12 -34.32 -14.33 27.26
C LEU A 12 -34.01 -13.87 25.85
N ALA A 13 -33.93 -12.55 25.64
CA ALA A 13 -33.48 -11.97 24.38
C ALA A 13 -31.97 -12.21 24.24
N PHE A 14 -31.60 -13.19 23.41
CA PHE A 14 -30.22 -13.45 23.02
C PHE A 14 -29.82 -12.39 22.00
N CYS A 15 -29.16 -11.30 22.47
CA CYS A 15 -28.49 -10.35 21.59
C CYS A 15 -27.27 -11.05 20.96
N ILE A 16 -27.44 -11.59 19.76
CA ILE A 16 -26.31 -11.99 18.92
C ILE A 16 -25.64 -10.69 18.43
N ALA A 17 -24.56 -10.31 19.08
CA ALA A 17 -23.67 -9.29 18.54
C ALA A 17 -23.04 -9.85 17.26
N ASN A 18 -23.60 -9.45 16.12
CA ASN A 18 -23.04 -9.72 14.80
C ASN A 18 -21.77 -8.85 14.67
N THR A 19 -20.60 -9.37 15.06
CA THR A 19 -19.32 -8.81 14.68
C THR A 19 -19.17 -9.07 13.19
N ALA A 20 -19.65 -8.14 12.37
CA ALA A 20 -19.32 -8.10 10.96
C ALA A 20 -17.81 -7.86 10.86
N ALA A 21 -17.03 -8.93 10.73
CA ALA A 21 -15.69 -8.83 10.19
C ALA A 21 -15.87 -8.22 8.80
N SER A 22 -15.36 -7.01 8.58
CA SER A 22 -15.32 -6.37 7.28
C SER A 22 -14.39 -7.22 6.40
N ALA A 23 -14.93 -8.23 5.74
CA ALA A 23 -14.24 -8.88 4.64
C ALA A 23 -14.10 -7.81 3.56
N GLY A 24 -12.88 -7.40 3.25
CA GLY A 24 -12.59 -6.45 2.18
C GLY A 24 -13.33 -6.87 0.91
N SER A 25 -13.90 -5.91 0.20
CA SER A 25 -14.59 -6.20 -1.04
C SER A 25 -13.60 -6.88 -2.02
N GLY A 26 -14.09 -7.70 -2.95
CA GLY A 26 -13.20 -8.33 -3.94
C GLY A 26 -12.37 -7.31 -4.75
N GLY A 27 -12.84 -6.06 -4.82
CA GLY A 27 -12.11 -4.92 -5.38
C GLY A 27 -10.91 -4.50 -4.54
N ASP A 28 -11.07 -4.47 -3.22
CA ASP A 28 -9.99 -4.10 -2.28
C ASP A 28 -8.85 -5.11 -2.29
N ILE A 29 -9.17 -6.40 -2.36
CA ILE A 29 -8.17 -7.47 -2.47
C ILE A 29 -7.35 -7.31 -3.75
N LYS A 30 -8.02 -7.10 -4.88
CA LYS A 30 -7.37 -6.92 -6.18
C LYS A 30 -6.49 -5.67 -6.23
N ALA A 31 -6.93 -4.59 -5.58
CA ALA A 31 -6.14 -3.37 -5.46
C ALA A 31 -4.87 -3.59 -4.63
N MET A 32 -4.99 -4.25 -3.48
CA MET A 32 -3.82 -4.60 -2.65
C MET A 32 -2.85 -5.53 -3.38
N ASP A 33 -3.33 -6.48 -4.19
CA ASP A 33 -2.49 -7.39 -4.98
C ASP A 33 -1.67 -6.62 -6.03
N SER A 34 -2.26 -5.62 -6.69
CA SER A 34 -1.53 -4.75 -7.62
C SER A 34 -0.41 -3.99 -6.92
N VAL A 35 -0.68 -3.43 -5.75
CA VAL A 35 0.34 -2.72 -4.96
C VAL A 35 1.41 -3.70 -4.45
N ARG A 36 1.03 -4.88 -3.98
CA ARG A 36 2.00 -5.94 -3.57
C ARG A 36 2.92 -6.31 -4.72
N SER A 37 2.38 -6.48 -5.93
CA SER A 37 3.16 -6.77 -7.13
C SER A 37 4.17 -5.67 -7.45
N LYS A 38 3.83 -4.38 -7.17
CA LYS A 38 4.77 -3.26 -7.29
C LYS A 38 5.96 -3.42 -6.33
N PHE A 39 5.74 -3.79 -5.06
CA PHE A 39 6.82 -4.04 -4.10
C PHE A 39 7.69 -5.23 -4.50
N GLU A 40 7.08 -6.28 -5.03
CA GLU A 40 7.83 -7.44 -5.54
C GLU A 40 8.70 -7.08 -6.75
N ALA A 41 8.17 -6.30 -7.69
CA ALA A 41 8.91 -5.80 -8.85
C ALA A 41 10.06 -4.87 -8.42
N PHE A 42 9.80 -3.95 -7.48
CA PHE A 42 10.82 -3.09 -6.90
C PHE A 42 11.97 -3.91 -6.29
N ASN A 43 11.66 -4.90 -5.47
CA ASN A 43 12.65 -5.73 -4.79
C ASN A 43 13.43 -6.67 -5.73
N LYS A 44 12.94 -6.84 -6.97
CA LYS A 44 13.65 -7.51 -8.07
C LYS A 44 14.39 -6.53 -8.99
N HIS A 45 14.30 -5.23 -8.74
CA HIS A 45 14.78 -4.15 -9.62
C HIS A 45 14.20 -4.24 -11.04
N ASP A 46 12.98 -4.75 -11.18
CA ASP A 46 12.29 -4.94 -12.45
C ASP A 46 11.43 -3.70 -12.78
N ALA A 47 12.07 -2.67 -13.32
CA ALA A 47 11.40 -1.45 -13.73
C ALA A 47 10.41 -1.66 -14.88
N ASP A 48 10.60 -2.69 -15.73
CA ASP A 48 9.67 -3.01 -16.82
C ASP A 48 8.38 -3.65 -16.27
N ALA A 49 8.47 -4.42 -15.20
CA ALA A 49 7.29 -4.90 -14.48
C ALA A 49 6.58 -3.73 -13.78
N ILE A 50 7.32 -2.82 -13.16
CA ILE A 50 6.75 -1.61 -12.55
C ILE A 50 5.99 -0.80 -13.61
N GLU A 51 6.56 -0.57 -14.80
CA GLU A 51 5.90 0.16 -15.89
C GLU A 51 4.52 -0.44 -16.23
N LYS A 52 4.40 -1.76 -16.23
CA LYS A 52 3.15 -2.47 -16.57
C LYS A 52 2.10 -2.40 -15.44
N ILE A 53 2.53 -2.24 -14.19
CA ILE A 53 1.64 -2.14 -13.02
C ILE A 53 0.99 -0.75 -12.96
N TYR A 54 1.68 0.30 -13.39
CA TYR A 54 1.12 1.65 -13.48
C TYR A 54 0.33 1.83 -14.78
N ALA A 55 -0.81 2.53 -14.69
CA ALA A 55 -1.56 2.94 -15.88
C ALA A 55 -0.75 3.92 -16.73
N SER A 56 -0.99 3.95 -18.06
CA SER A 56 -0.28 4.84 -18.99
C SER A 56 -0.36 6.33 -18.64
N GLY A 57 -1.45 6.76 -17.97
CA GLY A 57 -1.66 8.12 -17.48
C GLY A 57 -1.49 8.27 -15.96
N ALA A 58 -0.82 7.32 -15.29
CA ALA A 58 -0.62 7.37 -13.86
C ALA A 58 0.19 8.58 -13.41
N THR A 59 -0.06 9.04 -12.18
CA THR A 59 0.72 10.09 -11.52
C THR A 59 1.49 9.54 -10.34
N LEU A 60 2.69 10.07 -10.10
CA LEU A 60 3.46 9.82 -8.90
C LEU A 60 3.91 11.15 -8.30
N HIS A 61 3.63 11.31 -7.02
CA HIS A 61 4.01 12.46 -6.23
C HIS A 61 4.87 12.01 -5.04
N SER A 62 6.01 12.65 -4.87
CA SER A 62 6.87 12.43 -3.71
C SER A 62 7.65 13.69 -3.39
N PRO A 63 8.30 13.79 -2.22
CA PRO A 63 9.13 14.95 -1.89
C PRO A 63 10.27 15.22 -2.88
N ASP A 64 10.78 14.18 -3.56
CA ASP A 64 11.85 14.30 -4.54
C ASP A 64 11.33 14.45 -5.99
N TYR A 65 10.13 13.93 -6.25
CA TYR A 65 9.51 13.91 -7.58
C TYR A 65 8.05 14.40 -7.48
N PRO A 66 7.83 15.73 -7.46
CA PRO A 66 6.50 16.27 -7.16
C PRO A 66 5.44 15.99 -8.22
N ASN A 67 5.82 15.77 -9.47
CA ASN A 67 4.89 15.66 -10.59
C ASN A 67 5.41 14.75 -11.71
N LEU A 68 5.54 13.45 -11.44
CA LEU A 68 5.78 12.48 -12.51
C LEU A 68 4.45 12.08 -13.14
N ALA A 69 4.37 12.02 -14.45
CA ALA A 69 3.18 11.66 -15.20
C ALA A 69 3.51 10.64 -16.31
N GLY A 70 2.75 9.54 -16.30
CA GLY A 70 2.90 8.42 -17.22
C GLY A 70 3.79 7.31 -16.66
N ASN A 71 3.35 6.07 -16.90
CA ASN A 71 4.01 4.87 -16.41
C ASN A 71 5.49 4.75 -16.83
N LYS A 72 5.80 5.18 -18.07
CA LYS A 72 7.18 5.16 -18.56
C LYS A 72 8.09 6.09 -17.76
N GLN A 73 7.66 7.32 -17.49
CA GLN A 73 8.45 8.28 -16.71
C GLN A 73 8.64 7.79 -15.27
N ILE A 74 7.60 7.19 -14.69
CA ILE A 74 7.67 6.57 -13.36
C ILE A 74 8.69 5.43 -13.36
N ALA A 75 8.64 4.51 -14.33
CA ALA A 75 9.59 3.41 -14.43
C ALA A 75 11.04 3.89 -14.66
N ASP A 76 11.25 4.91 -15.49
CA ASP A 76 12.57 5.50 -15.72
C ASP A 76 13.15 6.09 -14.42
N THR A 77 12.30 6.66 -13.57
CA THR A 77 12.71 7.15 -12.23
C THR A 77 13.16 6.00 -11.32
N TYR A 78 12.45 4.86 -11.34
CA TYR A 78 12.90 3.67 -10.60
C TYR A 78 14.20 3.08 -11.14
N ARG A 79 14.44 3.10 -12.46
CA ARG A 79 15.74 2.70 -13.04
C ARG A 79 16.86 3.56 -12.49
N GLY A 80 16.66 4.90 -12.45
CA GLY A 80 17.63 5.82 -11.85
C GLY A 80 17.87 5.56 -10.36
N LEU A 81 16.84 5.19 -9.60
CA LEU A 81 16.97 4.83 -8.19
C LEU A 81 17.79 3.54 -8.03
N PHE A 82 17.54 2.50 -8.82
CA PHE A 82 18.31 1.25 -8.79
C PHE A 82 19.77 1.44 -9.20
N ASP A 83 20.04 2.36 -10.13
CA ASP A 83 21.41 2.74 -10.48
C ASP A 83 22.12 3.47 -9.33
N ALA A 84 21.40 4.31 -8.59
CA ALA A 84 21.92 5.06 -7.45
C ALA A 84 22.05 4.21 -6.18
N ILE A 85 21.16 3.22 -5.98
CA ILE A 85 21.09 2.33 -4.81
C ILE A 85 20.97 0.89 -5.32
N PRO A 86 22.08 0.24 -5.72
CA PRO A 86 22.06 -1.06 -6.40
C PRO A 86 21.53 -2.23 -5.56
N ASP A 87 21.44 -2.06 -4.26
CA ASP A 87 20.88 -3.02 -3.31
C ASP A 87 19.59 -2.53 -2.65
N ALA A 88 18.90 -1.57 -3.29
CA ALA A 88 17.64 -1.01 -2.79
C ALA A 88 16.61 -2.11 -2.48
N LYS A 89 15.98 -2.01 -1.32
CA LYS A 89 14.90 -2.89 -0.87
C LYS A 89 13.81 -2.10 -0.19
N ASP A 90 12.57 -2.32 -0.62
CA ASP A 90 11.37 -1.87 0.07
C ASP A 90 10.89 -2.99 1.01
N ASN A 91 11.06 -2.78 2.31
CA ASN A 91 10.61 -3.70 3.33
C ASN A 91 9.19 -3.32 3.75
N LEU A 92 8.19 -3.96 3.15
CA LEU A 92 6.78 -3.69 3.40
C LEU A 92 6.41 -4.12 4.83
N GLU A 93 5.93 -3.18 5.65
CA GLU A 93 5.52 -3.39 7.04
C GLU A 93 4.00 -3.59 7.16
N THR A 94 3.21 -2.69 6.53
CA THR A 94 1.75 -2.81 6.50
C THR A 94 1.21 -2.53 5.11
N LEU A 95 0.10 -3.17 4.78
CA LEU A 95 -0.65 -2.95 3.55
C LEU A 95 -2.13 -3.06 3.87
N ASP A 96 -2.83 -1.94 3.85
CA ASP A 96 -4.24 -1.82 4.16
C ASP A 96 -5.00 -1.13 3.02
N SER A 97 -6.30 -1.36 2.95
CA SER A 97 -7.16 -0.69 1.98
C SER A 97 -8.38 -0.05 2.64
N SER A 98 -8.80 1.08 2.12
CA SER A 98 -10.03 1.75 2.52
C SER A 98 -10.61 2.51 1.34
N ALA A 99 -11.86 2.22 1.00
CA ALA A 99 -12.54 2.77 -0.17
C ALA A 99 -11.77 2.48 -1.47
N SER A 100 -11.31 3.51 -2.20
CA SER A 100 -10.56 3.37 -3.46
C SER A 100 -9.03 3.45 -3.29
N HIS A 101 -8.54 3.47 -2.03
CA HIS A 101 -7.13 3.67 -1.74
C HIS A 101 -6.51 2.46 -1.08
N VAL A 102 -5.23 2.24 -1.39
CA VAL A 102 -4.37 1.27 -0.71
C VAL A 102 -3.25 2.04 -0.02
N TYR A 103 -3.03 1.74 1.24
CA TYR A 103 -2.04 2.39 2.10
C TYR A 103 -0.92 1.41 2.39
N ALA A 104 0.31 1.79 2.09
CA ALA A 104 1.48 0.97 2.38
C ALA A 104 2.46 1.72 3.28
N GLN A 105 2.84 1.12 4.41
CA GLN A 105 3.98 1.57 5.20
C GLN A 105 5.15 0.63 4.94
N PHE A 106 6.31 1.18 4.70
CA PHE A 106 7.50 0.41 4.38
C PHE A 106 8.79 1.17 4.71
N VAL A 107 9.88 0.44 4.76
CA VAL A 107 11.23 1.03 4.93
C VAL A 107 12.05 0.74 3.69
N LEU A 108 12.46 1.80 2.99
CA LEU A 108 13.47 1.71 1.95
C LEU A 108 14.84 1.60 2.60
N THR A 109 15.58 0.56 2.26
CA THR A 109 16.97 0.32 2.71
C THR A 109 17.90 0.12 1.52
N GLY A 110 19.19 0.33 1.72
CA GLY A 110 20.23 0.11 0.72
C GLY A 110 21.48 0.95 0.97
N HIS A 111 22.38 1.01 0.01
CA HIS A 111 23.62 1.79 0.07
C HIS A 111 23.75 2.68 -1.16
N LEU A 112 23.99 3.96 -0.91
CA LEU A 112 24.17 4.93 -2.00
C LEU A 112 25.51 4.68 -2.70
N LYS A 113 25.45 4.46 -4.01
CA LYS A 113 26.63 4.24 -4.84
C LYS A 113 27.62 5.38 -4.74
N GLY A 114 28.87 5.07 -4.44
CA GLY A 114 29.97 6.06 -4.36
C GLY A 114 30.03 6.86 -3.04
N ALA A 115 29.15 6.62 -2.09
CA ALA A 115 29.13 7.30 -0.79
C ALA A 115 29.79 6.48 0.34
N GLN A 116 30.88 5.77 0.07
CA GLN A 116 31.64 4.98 1.05
C GLN A 116 30.75 4.04 1.89
N ASP A 117 29.89 3.27 1.23
CA ASP A 117 28.98 2.30 1.85
C ASP A 117 28.03 2.90 2.91
N LYS A 118 27.68 4.17 2.77
CA LYS A 118 26.75 4.83 3.70
C LYS A 118 25.35 4.19 3.56
N PRO A 119 24.84 3.55 4.63
CA PRO A 119 23.53 2.92 4.59
C PRO A 119 22.42 3.97 4.52
N ILE A 120 21.37 3.65 3.75
CA ILE A 120 20.13 4.39 3.69
C ILE A 120 19.06 3.58 4.44
N SER A 121 18.26 4.27 5.23
CA SER A 121 17.06 3.73 5.86
C SER A 121 16.03 4.84 5.97
N VAL A 122 14.96 4.75 5.18
CA VAL A 122 13.92 5.78 5.10
C VAL A 122 12.57 5.14 5.35
N ARG A 123 11.83 5.62 6.35
CA ARG A 123 10.43 5.22 6.59
C ARG A 123 9.53 6.01 5.68
N ILE A 124 8.66 5.30 4.99
CA ILE A 124 7.81 5.83 3.92
C ILE A 124 6.38 5.37 4.15
N ILE A 125 5.44 6.24 3.85
CA ILE A 125 4.04 5.87 3.61
C ILE A 125 3.66 6.29 2.19
N SER A 126 3.06 5.37 1.45
CA SER A 126 2.46 5.66 0.15
C SER A 126 0.97 5.39 0.17
N VAL A 127 0.23 6.25 -0.51
CA VAL A 127 -1.20 6.11 -0.76
C VAL A 127 -1.39 5.90 -2.25
N TYR A 128 -1.94 4.74 -2.60
CA TYR A 128 -2.19 4.37 -4.00
C TYR A 128 -3.67 4.44 -4.31
N THR A 129 -4.02 4.94 -5.49
CA THR A 129 -5.33 4.72 -6.11
C THR A 129 -5.19 3.69 -7.20
N VAL A 130 -5.99 2.62 -7.15
CA VAL A 130 -5.96 1.52 -8.13
C VAL A 130 -7.29 1.47 -8.87
N LYS A 131 -7.23 1.40 -10.21
CA LYS A 131 -8.39 1.19 -11.10
C LYS A 131 -8.08 0.09 -12.09
N ASP A 132 -9.01 -0.81 -12.27
CA ASP A 132 -8.91 -1.94 -13.22
C ASP A 132 -7.60 -2.75 -13.09
N GLY A 133 -7.09 -2.86 -11.85
CA GLY A 133 -5.85 -3.59 -11.55
C GLY A 133 -4.56 -2.82 -11.84
N HIS A 134 -4.63 -1.53 -12.19
CA HIS A 134 -3.47 -0.67 -12.41
C HIS A 134 -3.44 0.48 -11.41
N ILE A 135 -2.25 0.84 -10.97
CA ILE A 135 -2.04 2.04 -10.15
C ILE A 135 -2.24 3.26 -11.05
N VAL A 136 -3.17 4.14 -10.67
CA VAL A 136 -3.44 5.39 -11.39
C VAL A 136 -2.90 6.61 -10.66
N ASP A 137 -2.68 6.52 -9.34
CA ASP A 137 -2.04 7.55 -8.53
C ASP A 137 -1.20 6.90 -7.42
N ASP A 138 -0.04 7.48 -7.16
CA ASP A 138 0.91 7.11 -6.11
C ASP A 138 1.37 8.39 -5.40
N SER A 139 0.87 8.61 -4.21
CA SER A 139 1.26 9.74 -3.36
C SER A 139 2.13 9.24 -2.21
N THR A 140 3.42 9.49 -2.31
CA THR A 140 4.45 9.00 -1.38
C THR A 140 4.93 10.12 -0.46
N TYR A 141 5.03 9.82 0.84
CA TYR A 141 5.41 10.74 1.91
C TYR A 141 6.53 10.16 2.76
N TYR A 142 7.55 10.94 3.01
CA TYR A 142 8.63 10.64 3.95
C TYR A 142 9.30 11.91 4.43
N ASP A 143 9.94 11.83 5.61
CA ASP A 143 10.68 12.95 6.15
C ASP A 143 12.05 13.05 5.47
N ARG A 144 12.31 14.17 4.81
CA ARG A 144 13.67 14.51 4.41
C ARG A 144 14.45 14.84 5.67
N LYS A 145 15.43 14.04 6.04
CA LYS A 145 16.47 14.51 6.94
C LYS A 145 17.31 15.51 6.15
N VAL A 146 17.04 16.79 6.35
CA VAL A 146 17.99 17.83 5.95
C VAL A 146 19.21 17.65 6.85
N PRO A 147 20.42 17.46 6.29
CA PRO A 147 21.65 17.36 7.09
C PRO A 147 21.96 18.65 7.82
#